data_cdac00658df53d224428bb0bf39cdfb0
#
_entry.id   cdac00658df53d224428bb0bf39cdfb0
#
_cell.length_a   1.000
_cell.length_b   1.000
_cell.length_c   1.000
_cell.angle_alpha   90.00
_cell.angle_beta   90.00
_cell.angle_gamma   90.00
#
_symmetry.space_group_name_H-M   'P 1'
#
loop_
_entity.id
_entity.type
_entity.pdbx_description
1 polymer ?
#
loop_
_entity_poly.entity_id
_entity_poly.type
_entity_poly.pdbx_seq_one_letter_code
_entity_poly.pdbx_strand_id
1 'polypeptide(L)'
;MKISQMSSGSAIIIEVQGSGPEPTYIKTEALFPMGGGLLVKKPSEGSMDVQGQLRLTIHNKKDDRSYVFNRLSISPMDTQYGLVYMIKSDEEGEGLCRRKAERYDILCMGTMAHRDFTGNVIIYDMSMRGVAVITGVPNIGKVGDIVTIRFRDGQGFHSYVIEAEIVRYFEVKGKAAIGCKVAAMPFDIMQLLEKKKLEGKAK
;
A
#
# COMPACT_ATOMS: atom_id res chain seq x y z
N MET A 1 13.30 -9.14 -5.77
CA MET A 1 13.59 -7.69 -6.00
C MET A 1 14.87 -7.31 -5.29
N LYS A 2 15.86 -6.73 -5.98
CA LYS A 2 17.11 -6.28 -5.34
C LYS A 2 16.89 -4.94 -4.61
N ILE A 3 17.64 -4.70 -3.53
CA ILE A 3 17.52 -3.46 -2.75
C ILE A 3 17.89 -2.22 -3.60
N SER A 4 18.81 -2.35 -4.54
CA SER A 4 19.20 -1.29 -5.50
C SER A 4 18.13 -0.95 -6.55
N GLN A 5 17.00 -1.67 -6.58
CA GLN A 5 15.87 -1.42 -7.48
C GLN A 5 14.72 -0.67 -6.79
N MET A 6 14.88 -0.35 -5.50
CA MET A 6 13.90 0.40 -4.74
C MET A 6 13.83 1.85 -5.21
N SER A 7 12.63 2.41 -5.24
CA SER A 7 12.44 3.80 -5.67
C SER A 7 12.73 4.79 -4.55
N SER A 8 13.18 5.97 -4.94
CA SER A 8 13.28 7.13 -4.05
C SER A 8 11.93 7.46 -3.39
N GLY A 9 11.95 7.89 -2.14
CA GLY A 9 10.76 8.18 -1.35
C GLY A 9 10.04 6.94 -0.82
N SER A 10 10.60 5.73 -0.97
CA SER A 10 10.05 4.51 -0.38
C SER A 10 10.21 4.54 1.13
N ALA A 11 9.13 4.21 1.86
CA ALA A 11 9.18 4.12 3.32
C ALA A 11 9.93 2.87 3.77
N ILE A 12 10.78 3.03 4.77
CA ILE A 12 11.65 1.98 5.30
C ILE A 12 11.41 1.81 6.78
N ILE A 13 11.25 0.57 7.21
CA ILE A 13 11.20 0.16 8.61
C ILE A 13 12.31 -0.87 8.83
N ILE A 14 13.22 -0.57 9.76
CA ILE A 14 14.26 -1.48 10.19
C ILE A 14 13.84 -2.01 11.56
N GLU A 15 13.65 -3.31 11.65
CA GLU A 15 13.42 -4.04 12.88
C GLU A 15 14.77 -4.55 13.39
N VAL A 16 15.11 -4.18 14.61
CA VAL A 16 16.35 -4.57 15.27
C VAL A 16 16.02 -5.52 16.40
N GLN A 17 16.43 -6.76 16.26
CA GLN A 17 16.33 -7.75 17.33
C GLN A 17 17.56 -7.60 18.23
N GLY A 18 17.41 -6.90 19.34
CA GLY A 18 18.43 -6.76 20.38
C GLY A 18 18.37 -7.90 21.40
N SER A 19 19.06 -7.71 22.53
CA SER A 19 19.06 -8.66 23.67
C SER A 19 17.75 -8.61 24.51
N GLY A 20 16.86 -7.67 24.24
CA GLY A 20 15.58 -7.52 24.93
C GLY A 20 14.46 -8.38 24.32
N PRO A 21 13.32 -8.54 25.04
CA PRO A 21 12.19 -9.35 24.58
C PRO A 21 11.43 -8.72 23.40
N GLU A 22 11.51 -7.40 23.21
CA GLU A 22 10.80 -6.67 22.16
C GLU A 22 11.77 -6.07 21.14
N PRO A 23 11.45 -6.16 19.83
CA PRO A 23 12.26 -5.53 18.79
C PRO A 23 12.12 -4.00 18.82
N THR A 24 13.19 -3.32 18.47
CA THR A 24 13.18 -1.87 18.23
C THR A 24 12.93 -1.59 16.76
N TYR A 25 12.15 -0.55 16.47
CA TYR A 25 11.80 -0.15 15.09
C TYR A 25 12.37 1.22 14.76
N ILE A 26 13.17 1.28 13.70
CA ILE A 26 13.71 2.52 13.16
C ILE A 26 13.00 2.83 11.84
N LYS A 27 12.44 4.04 11.71
CA LYS A 27 11.74 4.49 10.50
C LYS A 27 12.59 5.49 9.75
N THR A 28 12.71 5.30 8.45
CA THR A 28 13.43 6.21 7.55
C THR A 28 12.85 6.14 6.13
N GLU A 29 13.48 6.82 5.19
CA GLU A 29 13.04 6.94 3.80
C GLU A 29 14.21 6.72 2.84
N ALA A 30 13.95 6.04 1.73
CA ALA A 30 14.90 5.85 0.65
C ALA A 30 15.19 7.17 -0.07
N LEU A 31 16.47 7.50 -0.22
CA LEU A 31 16.92 8.62 -1.05
C LEU A 31 17.05 8.19 -2.52
N PHE A 32 18.01 7.34 -2.80
CA PHE A 32 18.22 6.79 -4.13
C PHE A 32 19.15 5.56 -4.08
N PRO A 33 19.07 4.65 -5.07
CA PRO A 33 19.98 3.54 -5.18
C PRO A 33 21.37 4.00 -5.63
N MET A 34 22.43 3.46 -5.01
CA MET A 34 23.83 3.78 -5.34
C MET A 34 24.74 2.59 -5.00
N GLY A 35 25.69 2.25 -5.90
CA GLY A 35 26.74 1.27 -5.63
C GLY A 35 26.23 -0.12 -5.22
N GLY A 36 25.14 -0.58 -5.80
CA GLY A 36 24.51 -1.86 -5.46
C GLY A 36 23.66 -1.85 -4.18
N GLY A 37 23.62 -0.76 -3.44
CA GLY A 37 22.82 -0.55 -2.23
C GLY A 37 21.77 0.53 -2.39
N LEU A 38 21.23 0.97 -1.26
CA LEU A 38 20.22 2.02 -1.14
C LEU A 38 20.66 3.05 -0.12
N LEU A 39 20.79 4.29 -0.54
CA LEU A 39 20.98 5.41 0.37
C LEU A 39 19.67 5.78 1.05
N VAL A 40 19.73 5.98 2.35
CA VAL A 40 18.58 6.34 3.17
C VAL A 40 18.87 7.56 4.03
N LYS A 41 17.83 8.29 4.37
CA LYS A 41 17.93 9.43 5.27
C LYS A 41 18.38 9.00 6.66
N LYS A 42 19.04 9.91 7.38
CA LYS A 42 19.19 9.74 8.82
C LYS A 42 17.80 9.70 9.47
N PRO A 43 17.50 8.69 10.32
CA PRO A 43 16.22 8.63 11.00
C PRO A 43 16.03 9.87 11.91
N SER A 44 14.79 10.31 12.04
CA SER A 44 14.42 11.41 12.95
C SER A 44 14.54 10.99 14.41
N GLU A 45 14.35 9.71 14.69
CA GLU A 45 14.43 9.11 16.02
C GLU A 45 15.28 7.84 15.98
N GLY A 46 16.07 7.60 17.02
CA GLY A 46 16.95 6.44 17.12
C GLY A 46 18.28 6.58 16.38
N SER A 47 19.12 5.58 16.50
CA SER A 47 20.41 5.47 15.83
C SER A 47 20.39 4.32 14.83
N MET A 48 21.08 4.48 13.71
CA MET A 48 21.35 3.40 12.73
C MET A 48 22.62 2.60 13.07
N ASP A 49 23.33 3.01 14.13
CA ASP A 49 24.43 2.24 14.69
C ASP A 49 23.87 1.18 15.62
N VAL A 50 23.39 0.10 15.03
CA VAL A 50 22.66 -0.96 15.74
C VAL A 50 23.43 -2.27 15.65
N GLN A 51 23.59 -2.93 16.81
CA GLN A 51 24.12 -4.27 16.91
C GLN A 51 22.96 -5.25 17.10
N GLY A 52 22.96 -6.34 16.33
CA GLY A 52 21.93 -7.36 16.42
C GLY A 52 21.49 -7.88 15.07
N GLN A 53 20.49 -8.76 15.09
CA GLN A 53 19.88 -9.25 13.87
C GLN A 53 18.93 -8.18 13.30
N LEU A 54 19.18 -7.81 12.06
CA LEU A 54 18.43 -6.77 11.37
C LEU A 54 17.45 -7.39 10.38
N ARG A 55 16.24 -6.87 10.37
CA ARG A 55 15.21 -7.14 9.37
C ARG A 55 14.72 -5.83 8.78
N LEU A 56 14.82 -5.69 7.48
CA LEU A 56 14.42 -4.49 6.77
C LEU A 56 13.12 -4.73 6.01
N THR A 57 12.13 -3.88 6.21
CA THR A 57 10.93 -3.83 5.39
C THR A 57 10.92 -2.53 4.60
N ILE A 58 10.89 -2.62 3.27
CA ILE A 58 10.77 -1.46 2.38
C ILE A 58 9.40 -1.51 1.71
N HIS A 59 8.62 -0.44 1.87
CA HIS A 59 7.42 -0.24 1.07
C HIS A 59 7.80 0.55 -0.18
N ASN A 60 7.96 -0.16 -1.30
CA ASN A 60 8.42 0.43 -2.56
C ASN A 60 7.30 1.26 -3.20
N LYS A 61 7.55 2.57 -3.34
CA LYS A 61 6.58 3.54 -3.85
C LYS A 61 6.20 3.30 -5.31
N LYS A 62 7.09 2.67 -6.09
CA LYS A 62 6.89 2.45 -7.54
C LYS A 62 5.82 1.40 -7.85
N ASP A 63 5.79 0.31 -7.09
CA ASP A 63 4.89 -0.82 -7.34
C ASP A 63 3.89 -1.07 -6.20
N ASP A 64 3.89 -0.20 -5.18
CA ASP A 64 3.02 -0.27 -3.98
C ASP A 64 3.13 -1.62 -3.24
N ARG A 65 4.32 -2.24 -3.27
CA ARG A 65 4.60 -3.52 -2.60
C ARG A 65 5.63 -3.34 -1.49
N SER A 66 5.51 -4.18 -0.47
CA SER A 66 6.53 -4.27 0.58
C SER A 66 7.46 -5.45 0.32
N TYR A 67 8.74 -5.24 0.56
CA TYR A 67 9.80 -6.24 0.42
C TYR A 67 10.55 -6.36 1.74
N VAL A 68 10.90 -7.59 2.13
CA VAL A 68 11.67 -7.89 3.34
C VAL A 68 13.05 -8.39 2.94
N PHE A 69 14.04 -7.90 3.66
CA PHE A 69 15.44 -8.33 3.58
C PHE A 69 15.92 -8.67 4.99
N ASN A 70 16.59 -9.80 5.14
CA ASN A 70 17.08 -10.29 6.45
C ASN A 70 18.61 -10.22 6.59
N ARG A 71 19.34 -10.15 5.48
CA ARG A 71 20.79 -10.03 5.47
C ARG A 71 21.20 -8.64 5.00
N LEU A 72 21.56 -7.81 5.96
CA LEU A 72 21.83 -6.40 5.73
C LEU A 72 23.17 -5.99 6.29
N SER A 73 23.80 -5.04 5.61
CA SER A 73 24.85 -4.19 6.17
C SER A 73 24.39 -2.73 6.10
N ILE A 74 24.60 -2.00 7.18
CA ILE A 74 24.29 -0.56 7.28
C ILE A 74 25.60 0.14 7.59
N SER A 75 25.95 1.15 6.80
CA SER A 75 27.15 1.96 7.02
C SER A 75 26.82 3.44 6.90
N PRO A 76 27.35 4.29 7.83
CA PRO A 76 27.20 5.73 7.73
C PRO A 76 28.02 6.27 6.56
N MET A 77 27.54 7.33 5.94
CA MET A 77 28.23 8.10 4.91
C MET A 77 28.05 9.59 5.15
N ASP A 78 29.15 10.29 5.34
CA ASP A 78 29.14 11.75 5.39
C ASP A 78 29.11 12.31 3.98
N THR A 79 28.15 13.19 3.73
CA THR A 79 27.98 13.88 2.46
C THR A 79 27.99 15.39 2.68
N GLN A 80 28.16 16.18 1.63
CA GLN A 80 28.02 17.64 1.72
C GLN A 80 26.63 18.12 2.19
N TYR A 81 25.62 17.22 2.18
CA TYR A 81 24.26 17.48 2.64
C TYR A 81 23.95 16.88 4.02
N GLY A 82 24.99 16.37 4.72
CA GLY A 82 24.91 15.75 6.04
C GLY A 82 25.03 14.23 6.01
N LEU A 83 24.80 13.64 7.18
CA LEU A 83 24.92 12.20 7.41
C LEU A 83 23.75 11.45 6.78
N VAL A 84 24.05 10.47 5.95
CA VAL A 84 23.14 9.49 5.36
C VAL A 84 23.65 8.08 5.66
N TYR A 85 22.85 7.06 5.38
CA TYR A 85 23.26 5.68 5.58
C TYR A 85 23.15 4.89 4.28
N MET A 86 24.13 4.04 4.03
CA MET A 86 24.11 3.06 2.95
C MET A 86 23.61 1.74 3.50
N ILE A 87 22.53 1.22 2.94
CA ILE A 87 22.03 -0.14 3.23
C ILE A 87 22.34 -1.02 2.03
N LYS A 88 23.02 -2.15 2.27
CA LYS A 88 23.29 -3.19 1.26
C LYS A 88 22.67 -4.51 1.70
N SER A 89 22.27 -5.31 0.72
CA SER A 89 21.85 -6.69 0.90
C SER A 89 22.32 -7.51 -0.30
N ASP A 90 22.87 -8.68 -0.01
CA ASP A 90 23.30 -9.64 -1.02
C ASP A 90 22.16 -10.55 -1.47
N GLU A 91 21.03 -10.49 -0.77
CA GLU A 91 19.83 -11.27 -1.11
C GLU A 91 18.79 -10.48 -1.91
N GLU A 92 17.91 -11.20 -2.56
CA GLU A 92 16.71 -10.61 -3.11
C GLU A 92 15.63 -10.51 -2.03
N GLY A 93 15.02 -9.32 -1.91
CA GLY A 93 13.94 -9.10 -0.96
C GLY A 93 12.71 -9.92 -1.32
N GLU A 94 12.19 -10.60 -0.30
CA GLU A 94 10.92 -11.32 -0.39
C GLU A 94 9.75 -10.35 -0.42
N GLY A 95 8.87 -10.50 -1.40
CA GLY A 95 7.66 -9.70 -1.48
C GLY A 95 6.68 -10.06 -0.35
N LEU A 96 6.44 -9.11 0.56
CA LEU A 96 5.36 -9.25 1.53
C LEU A 96 4.04 -8.88 0.88
N CYS A 97 3.24 -9.86 0.56
CA CYS A 97 1.83 -9.62 0.26
C CYS A 97 1.08 -9.38 1.59
N ARG A 98 1.05 -8.11 2.07
CA ARG A 98 0.22 -7.73 3.23
C ARG A 98 -1.28 -7.83 2.94
N ARG A 99 -1.63 -7.92 1.67
CA ARG A 99 -3.04 -7.98 1.24
C ARG A 99 -3.56 -9.40 1.40
N LYS A 100 -4.60 -9.55 2.21
CA LYS A 100 -5.30 -10.83 2.42
C LYS A 100 -6.13 -11.26 1.20
N ALA A 101 -6.29 -10.38 0.20
CA ALA A 101 -7.00 -10.65 -1.04
C ALA A 101 -6.39 -9.84 -2.19
N GLU A 102 -6.32 -10.45 -3.35
CA GLU A 102 -5.90 -9.84 -4.61
C GLU A 102 -6.87 -8.72 -4.99
N ARG A 103 -6.38 -7.67 -5.64
CA ARG A 103 -7.17 -6.53 -6.08
C ARG A 103 -7.16 -6.43 -7.60
N TYR A 104 -8.29 -6.05 -8.14
CA TYR A 104 -8.51 -5.88 -9.57
C TYR A 104 -8.95 -4.46 -9.86
N ASP A 105 -8.39 -3.85 -10.90
CA ASP A 105 -8.82 -2.54 -11.38
C ASP A 105 -10.23 -2.65 -11.96
N ILE A 106 -11.14 -1.84 -11.45
CA ILE A 106 -12.52 -1.76 -11.92
C ILE A 106 -12.71 -0.55 -12.83
N LEU A 107 -12.24 0.61 -12.39
CA LEU A 107 -12.18 1.88 -13.12
C LEU A 107 -13.51 2.29 -13.77
N CYS A 108 -14.63 2.08 -13.08
CA CYS A 108 -15.94 2.43 -13.58
C CYS A 108 -16.61 3.54 -12.74
N MET A 109 -17.53 4.26 -13.37
CA MET A 109 -18.36 5.24 -12.69
C MET A 109 -19.44 4.56 -11.86
N GLY A 110 -19.74 5.16 -10.71
CA GLY A 110 -20.81 4.72 -9.83
C GLY A 110 -21.36 5.86 -8.99
N THR A 111 -22.27 5.53 -8.09
CA THR A 111 -22.78 6.45 -7.07
C THR A 111 -22.49 5.88 -5.70
N MET A 112 -22.27 6.75 -4.74
CA MET A 112 -22.12 6.40 -3.34
C MET A 112 -23.10 7.20 -2.51
N ALA A 113 -23.77 6.51 -1.61
CA ALA A 113 -24.68 7.12 -0.64
C ALA A 113 -24.15 6.90 0.78
N HIS A 114 -24.15 7.96 1.59
CA HIS A 114 -23.81 7.94 3.00
C HIS A 114 -24.68 8.96 3.72
N ARG A 115 -25.58 8.53 4.59
CA ARG A 115 -26.55 9.41 5.26
C ARG A 115 -27.24 10.38 4.27
N ASP A 116 -26.94 11.68 4.40
CA ASP A 116 -27.50 12.74 3.57
C ASP A 116 -26.68 13.02 2.30
N PHE A 117 -25.57 12.30 2.10
CA PHE A 117 -24.71 12.46 0.92
C PHE A 117 -25.04 11.40 -0.13
N THR A 118 -25.30 11.85 -1.34
CA THR A 118 -25.32 11.00 -2.54
C THR A 118 -24.52 11.71 -3.63
N GLY A 119 -23.50 11.04 -4.16
CA GLY A 119 -22.62 11.63 -5.16
C GLY A 119 -22.05 10.62 -6.13
N ASN A 120 -21.59 11.13 -7.27
CA ASN A 120 -20.87 10.33 -8.26
C ASN A 120 -19.45 10.03 -7.77
N VAL A 121 -19.03 8.81 -7.99
CA VAL A 121 -17.72 8.30 -7.58
C VAL A 121 -17.11 7.43 -8.68
N ILE A 122 -15.81 7.16 -8.58
CA ILE A 122 -15.14 6.18 -9.43
C ILE A 122 -14.74 5.00 -8.55
N ILE A 123 -15.22 3.81 -8.87
CA ILE A 123 -14.76 2.56 -8.28
C ILE A 123 -13.37 2.31 -8.85
N TYR A 124 -12.34 2.46 -8.02
CA TYR A 124 -10.95 2.42 -8.45
C TYR A 124 -10.43 0.99 -8.54
N ASP A 125 -10.41 0.30 -7.42
CA ASP A 125 -10.05 -1.12 -7.34
C ASP A 125 -10.98 -1.87 -6.38
N MET A 126 -11.04 -3.18 -6.54
CA MET A 126 -11.85 -4.06 -5.69
C MET A 126 -11.15 -5.38 -5.44
N SER A 127 -11.43 -5.98 -4.29
CA SER A 127 -11.00 -7.32 -3.89
C SER A 127 -12.14 -8.04 -3.20
N MET A 128 -12.00 -9.33 -2.90
CA MET A 128 -12.97 -10.10 -2.12
C MET A 128 -13.28 -9.54 -0.71
N ARG A 129 -12.51 -8.55 -0.22
CA ARG A 129 -12.65 -8.01 1.14
C ARG A 129 -12.84 -6.50 1.21
N GLY A 130 -12.83 -5.82 0.08
CA GLY A 130 -12.97 -4.37 0.11
C GLY A 130 -12.94 -3.72 -1.26
N VAL A 131 -13.28 -2.45 -1.25
CA VAL A 131 -13.36 -1.60 -2.43
C VAL A 131 -12.64 -0.27 -2.16
N ALA A 132 -11.95 0.25 -3.16
CA ALA A 132 -11.38 1.59 -3.16
C ALA A 132 -12.19 2.49 -4.09
N VAL A 133 -12.56 3.66 -3.59
CA VAL A 133 -13.45 4.59 -4.28
C VAL A 133 -12.83 5.98 -4.30
N ILE A 134 -12.70 6.57 -5.49
CA ILE A 134 -12.33 7.99 -5.65
C ILE A 134 -13.61 8.80 -5.53
N THR A 135 -13.66 9.65 -4.52
CA THR A 135 -14.84 10.45 -4.20
C THR A 135 -14.81 11.85 -4.83
N GLY A 136 -13.60 12.34 -5.14
CA GLY A 136 -13.40 13.71 -5.60
C GLY A 136 -13.69 14.79 -4.56
N VAL A 137 -14.35 14.43 -3.47
CA VAL A 137 -14.69 15.31 -2.34
C VAL A 137 -14.06 14.71 -1.09
N PRO A 138 -13.29 15.49 -0.30
CA PRO A 138 -12.71 15.01 0.95
C PRO A 138 -13.78 14.85 2.05
N ASN A 139 -13.48 13.98 3.01
CA ASN A 139 -14.24 13.81 4.26
C ASN A 139 -15.72 13.40 4.11
N ILE A 140 -16.02 12.52 3.18
CA ILE A 140 -17.35 11.90 3.09
C ILE A 140 -17.47 10.83 4.18
N GLY A 141 -18.14 11.16 5.28
CA GLY A 141 -18.31 10.27 6.44
C GLY A 141 -17.09 10.23 7.36
N LYS A 142 -17.02 9.24 8.24
CA LYS A 142 -15.94 8.96 9.18
C LYS A 142 -15.49 7.50 9.03
N VAL A 143 -14.28 7.18 9.47
CA VAL A 143 -13.86 5.77 9.62
C VAL A 143 -14.87 5.05 10.53
N GLY A 144 -15.35 3.90 10.10
CA GLY A 144 -16.40 3.11 10.73
C GLY A 144 -17.80 3.36 10.17
N ASP A 145 -18.04 4.43 9.39
CA ASP A 145 -19.33 4.66 8.76
C ASP A 145 -19.58 3.66 7.60
N ILE A 146 -20.84 3.27 7.45
CA ILE A 146 -21.29 2.41 6.34
C ILE A 146 -21.72 3.28 5.16
N VAL A 147 -21.26 2.91 3.98
CA VAL A 147 -21.62 3.52 2.70
C VAL A 147 -22.25 2.47 1.78
N THR A 148 -23.22 2.90 0.99
CA THR A 148 -23.79 2.09 -0.10
C THR A 148 -23.20 2.56 -1.42
N ILE A 149 -22.54 1.67 -2.15
CA ILE A 149 -21.92 1.93 -3.44
C ILE A 149 -22.71 1.20 -4.51
N ARG A 150 -23.09 1.91 -5.58
CA ARG A 150 -23.80 1.35 -6.75
C ARG A 150 -23.01 1.65 -8.01
N PHE A 151 -22.81 0.67 -8.86
CA PHE A 151 -22.09 0.85 -10.13
C PHE A 151 -22.57 -0.16 -11.19
N ARG A 152 -22.18 0.09 -12.44
CA ARG A 152 -22.40 -0.83 -13.58
C ARG A 152 -21.05 -1.14 -14.22
N ASP A 153 -20.79 -2.40 -14.52
CA ASP A 153 -19.65 -2.77 -15.35
C ASP A 153 -19.99 -2.42 -16.81
N GLY A 154 -19.14 -1.61 -17.43
CA GLY A 154 -19.42 -0.80 -18.65
C GLY A 154 -19.98 -1.51 -19.89
N GLN A 155 -20.22 -2.81 -19.86
CA GLN A 155 -20.79 -3.60 -20.96
C GLN A 155 -22.14 -4.27 -20.64
N GLY A 156 -22.68 -4.09 -19.42
CA GLY A 156 -23.88 -4.78 -18.97
C GLY A 156 -24.92 -3.84 -18.39
N PHE A 157 -26.20 -4.27 -18.49
CA PHE A 157 -27.33 -3.61 -17.81
C PHE A 157 -27.37 -3.93 -16.31
N HIS A 158 -26.49 -4.85 -15.84
CA HIS A 158 -26.46 -5.28 -14.45
C HIS A 158 -25.92 -4.17 -13.53
N SER A 159 -26.67 -3.90 -12.47
CA SER A 159 -26.28 -2.92 -11.45
C SER A 159 -25.81 -3.64 -10.20
N TYR A 160 -24.57 -3.43 -9.84
CA TYR A 160 -23.96 -3.96 -8.62
C TYR A 160 -24.21 -3.03 -7.45
N VAL A 161 -24.47 -3.58 -6.27
CA VAL A 161 -24.67 -2.84 -5.03
C VAL A 161 -23.80 -3.46 -3.93
N ILE A 162 -23.04 -2.60 -3.24
CA ILE A 162 -22.19 -2.99 -2.12
C ILE A 162 -22.47 -2.11 -0.93
N GLU A 163 -22.61 -2.73 0.25
CA GLU A 163 -22.49 -2.05 1.53
C GLU A 163 -21.07 -2.27 2.07
N ALA A 164 -20.41 -1.17 2.44
CA ALA A 164 -19.03 -1.21 2.86
C ALA A 164 -18.76 -0.20 3.99
N GLU A 165 -17.87 -0.58 4.91
CA GLU A 165 -17.40 0.24 6.02
C GLU A 165 -16.16 1.05 5.60
N ILE A 166 -16.17 2.37 5.81
CA ILE A 166 -15.01 3.23 5.57
C ILE A 166 -13.90 2.86 6.57
N VAL A 167 -12.73 2.45 6.09
CA VAL A 167 -11.60 2.07 6.95
C VAL A 167 -10.41 3.02 6.85
N ARG A 168 -10.33 3.80 5.77
CA ARG A 168 -9.23 4.80 5.60
C ARG A 168 -9.55 5.82 4.52
N TYR A 169 -8.85 6.96 4.61
CA TYR A 169 -8.75 7.96 3.57
C TYR A 169 -7.37 7.90 2.92
N PHE A 170 -7.29 8.21 1.63
CA PHE A 170 -6.05 8.32 0.88
C PHE A 170 -6.27 9.17 -0.37
N GLU A 171 -5.24 9.33 -1.18
CA GLU A 171 -5.32 10.05 -2.45
C GLU A 171 -4.89 9.15 -3.61
N VAL A 172 -5.56 9.32 -4.74
CA VAL A 172 -5.20 8.70 -6.02
C VAL A 172 -5.00 9.82 -7.02
N LYS A 173 -3.75 10.04 -7.45
CA LYS A 173 -3.39 11.11 -8.40
C LYS A 173 -3.93 12.49 -7.98
N GLY A 174 -3.79 12.83 -6.69
CA GLY A 174 -4.24 14.09 -6.11
C GLY A 174 -5.76 14.22 -5.91
N LYS A 175 -6.53 13.15 -6.11
CA LYS A 175 -7.96 13.12 -5.83
C LYS A 175 -8.26 12.36 -4.55
N ALA A 176 -9.17 12.90 -3.75
CA ALA A 176 -9.62 12.26 -2.50
C ALA A 176 -10.24 10.89 -2.79
N ALA A 177 -9.87 9.91 -2.01
CA ALA A 177 -10.33 8.54 -2.11
C ALA A 177 -10.54 7.92 -0.73
N ILE A 178 -11.43 6.94 -0.66
CA ILE A 178 -11.69 6.12 0.53
C ILE A 178 -11.42 4.65 0.24
N GLY A 179 -10.88 3.96 1.22
CA GLY A 179 -10.78 2.51 1.25
C GLY A 179 -11.86 1.97 2.17
N CYS A 180 -12.66 1.06 1.65
CA CYS A 180 -13.76 0.46 2.39
C CYS A 180 -13.56 -1.04 2.53
N LYS A 181 -13.99 -1.59 3.68
CA LYS A 181 -14.06 -3.02 3.95
C LYS A 181 -15.47 -3.52 3.68
N VAL A 182 -15.58 -4.64 3.02
CA VAL A 182 -16.84 -5.35 2.75
C VAL A 182 -16.94 -6.54 3.69
N ALA A 183 -17.99 -6.59 4.50
CA ALA A 183 -18.19 -7.67 5.47
C ALA A 183 -18.58 -8.99 4.77
N ALA A 184 -19.53 -8.89 3.82
CA ALA A 184 -19.96 -10.01 2.99
C ALA A 184 -20.02 -9.54 1.54
N MET A 185 -19.17 -10.11 0.68
CA MET A 185 -19.15 -9.78 -0.74
C MET A 185 -20.38 -10.40 -1.44
N PRO A 186 -21.20 -9.61 -2.16
CA PRO A 186 -22.32 -10.12 -2.94
C PRO A 186 -21.85 -11.11 -4.02
N PHE A 187 -22.66 -12.14 -4.31
CA PHE A 187 -22.29 -13.21 -5.21
C PHE A 187 -22.02 -12.74 -6.65
N ASP A 188 -22.82 -11.83 -7.15
CA ASP A 188 -22.67 -11.23 -8.48
C ASP A 188 -21.35 -10.46 -8.63
N ILE A 189 -20.90 -9.80 -7.55
CA ILE A 189 -19.59 -9.13 -7.52
C ILE A 189 -18.45 -10.15 -7.43
N MET A 190 -18.63 -11.24 -6.71
CA MET A 190 -17.64 -12.32 -6.72
C MET A 190 -17.42 -12.86 -8.15
N GLN A 191 -18.51 -13.05 -8.91
CA GLN A 191 -18.42 -13.44 -10.33
C GLN A 191 -17.71 -12.39 -11.18
N LEU A 192 -17.99 -11.10 -10.96
CA LEU A 192 -17.26 -10.01 -11.64
C LEU A 192 -15.74 -10.08 -11.36
N LEU A 193 -15.36 -10.27 -10.10
CA LEU A 193 -13.94 -10.37 -9.71
C LEU A 193 -13.25 -11.60 -10.31
N GLU A 194 -13.92 -12.74 -10.37
CA GLU A 194 -13.41 -13.94 -11.04
C GLU A 194 -13.21 -13.70 -12.56
N LYS A 195 -14.14 -13.01 -13.22
CA LYS A 195 -13.98 -12.60 -14.62
C LYS A 195 -12.75 -11.70 -14.79
N LYS A 196 -12.58 -10.67 -13.93
CA LYS A 196 -11.42 -9.76 -13.95
C LYS A 196 -10.10 -10.51 -13.71
N LYS A 197 -10.10 -11.51 -12.85
CA LYS A 197 -8.95 -12.37 -12.62
C LYS A 197 -8.54 -13.14 -13.88
N LEU A 198 -9.49 -13.66 -14.61
CA LEU A 198 -9.24 -14.36 -15.88
C LEU A 198 -8.71 -13.40 -16.95
N GLU A 199 -9.27 -12.20 -17.07
CA GLU A 199 -8.81 -11.14 -17.99
C GLU A 199 -7.38 -10.70 -17.66
N GLY A 200 -7.01 -10.53 -16.38
CA GLY A 200 -5.67 -10.16 -15.93
C GLY A 200 -4.60 -11.25 -16.14
N LYS A 201 -4.99 -12.50 -16.30
CA LYS A 201 -4.08 -13.61 -16.63
C LYS A 201 -3.87 -13.80 -18.13
N ALA A 202 -4.70 -13.17 -18.95
CA ALA A 202 -4.61 -13.22 -20.40
C ALA A 202 -3.69 -12.13 -21.01
N LYS A 203 -3.08 -11.29 -20.16
CA LYS A 203 -2.07 -10.28 -20.54
C LYS A 203 -0.69 -10.71 -20.04
#